data_15b97fa11f34288ececa8a3428bcdc3d
#
_entry.id   15b97fa11f34288ececa8a3428bcdc3d
#
_cell.length_a   1.000
_cell.length_b   1.000
_cell.length_c   1.000
_cell.angle_alpha   90.00
_cell.angle_beta   90.00
_cell.angle_gamma   90.00
#
_symmetry.space_group_name_H-M   'P 1'
#
loop_
_entity.id
_entity.type
_entity.pdbx_description
1 polymer ?
#
loop_
_entity_poly.entity_id
_entity_poly.type
_entity_poly.pdbx_seq_one_letter_code
_entity_poly.pdbx_strand_id
1 'polypeptide(L)'
;MPAPHNPFKAALKNGETVIGCWLSLGDPLSTEIAGTAGFDWLLIDSEHTPYDITRIRMQLMALESSDSHAAVRVPVGETWILKQVLDAGAQTVLVPMVETADQARQLVHDVRYPPTGGRGVGYSGARCSRFGAITDYGQTADDQICLLIQVENRAGIANLDDILAVDGIDGVFIGPADLSADMGFMGQLTHPEVQATIKGAFERIEAAGKAPGVLATTPEFTQDCLDWGARFVATGLDLLILTKALRSLAATWVPKGR
;
A
#
# COMPACT_ATOMS: atom_id res chain seq x y z
N MET A 1 -10.10 5.56 25.46
CA MET A 1 -10.63 5.51 24.07
C MET A 1 -9.82 4.49 23.30
N PRO A 2 -10.44 3.66 22.46
CA PRO A 2 -9.72 2.69 21.62
C PRO A 2 -8.91 3.37 20.51
N ALA A 3 -8.03 2.62 19.86
CA ALA A 3 -7.35 3.03 18.65
C ALA A 3 -8.35 3.49 17.56
N PRO A 4 -8.01 4.47 16.72
CA PRO A 4 -8.91 4.90 15.65
C PRO A 4 -9.30 3.73 14.75
N HIS A 5 -10.55 3.73 14.31
CA HIS A 5 -11.04 2.74 13.36
C HIS A 5 -10.29 2.83 12.02
N ASN A 6 -9.93 1.67 11.45
CA ASN A 6 -9.33 1.59 10.12
C ASN A 6 -10.42 1.22 9.08
N PRO A 7 -10.95 2.21 8.35
CA PRO A 7 -12.03 1.97 7.38
C PRO A 7 -11.58 1.15 6.19
N PHE A 8 -10.31 1.30 5.76
CA PHE A 8 -9.74 0.53 4.67
C PHE A 8 -9.68 -0.97 5.01
N LYS A 9 -9.15 -1.32 6.19
CA LYS A 9 -9.14 -2.71 6.67
C LYS A 9 -10.55 -3.29 6.75
N ALA A 10 -11.50 -2.50 7.25
CA ALA A 10 -12.89 -2.94 7.35
C ALA A 10 -13.52 -3.19 5.97
N ALA A 11 -13.29 -2.31 5.00
CA ALA A 11 -13.76 -2.47 3.62
C ALA A 11 -13.19 -3.75 2.97
N LEU A 12 -11.88 -3.99 3.10
CA LEU A 12 -11.26 -5.22 2.58
C LEU A 12 -11.87 -6.48 3.22
N LYS A 13 -12.06 -6.47 4.54
CA LYS A 13 -12.68 -7.58 5.28
C LYS A 13 -14.13 -7.85 4.84
N ASN A 14 -14.86 -6.81 4.44
CA ASN A 14 -16.21 -6.92 3.92
C ASN A 14 -16.26 -7.35 2.44
N GLY A 15 -15.12 -7.50 1.77
CA GLY A 15 -15.03 -7.81 0.34
C GLY A 15 -15.36 -6.62 -0.57
N GLU A 16 -15.34 -5.40 -0.03
CA GLU A 16 -15.57 -4.18 -0.79
C GLU A 16 -14.35 -3.85 -1.68
N THR A 17 -14.62 -3.24 -2.83
CA THR A 17 -13.56 -2.71 -3.70
C THR A 17 -13.32 -1.25 -3.40
N VAL A 18 -12.06 -0.88 -3.16
CA VAL A 18 -11.62 0.47 -2.84
C VAL A 18 -10.63 0.98 -3.86
N ILE A 19 -10.83 2.22 -4.33
CA ILE A 19 -10.04 2.86 -5.39
C ILE A 19 -9.11 3.90 -4.80
N GLY A 20 -7.85 3.82 -5.17
CA GLY A 20 -6.82 4.70 -4.61
C GLY A 20 -5.90 5.34 -5.63
N CYS A 21 -4.95 6.12 -5.09
CA CYS A 21 -3.89 6.74 -5.88
C CYS A 21 -2.55 6.64 -5.15
N TRP A 22 -1.48 6.52 -5.91
CA TRP A 22 -0.11 6.47 -5.42
C TRP A 22 0.47 7.87 -5.27
N LEU A 23 1.15 8.15 -4.15
CA LEU A 23 1.76 9.44 -3.85
C LEU A 23 3.29 9.32 -3.85
N SER A 24 3.93 9.84 -4.88
CA SER A 24 5.38 9.80 -5.07
C SER A 24 6.03 11.19 -5.12
N LEU A 25 5.27 12.28 -5.05
CA LEU A 25 5.83 13.64 -4.98
C LEU A 25 6.48 13.93 -3.62
N GLY A 26 6.03 13.25 -2.55
CA GLY A 26 6.63 13.33 -1.21
C GLY A 26 6.48 14.70 -0.53
N ASP A 27 5.62 15.56 -1.03
CA ASP A 27 5.37 16.89 -0.51
C ASP A 27 4.00 16.95 0.21
N PRO A 28 3.93 17.50 1.46
CA PRO A 28 2.68 17.56 2.19
C PRO A 28 1.57 18.33 1.48
N LEU A 29 1.90 19.39 0.70
CA LEU A 29 0.89 20.16 -0.02
C LEU A 29 0.28 19.34 -1.17
N SER A 30 1.11 18.62 -1.95
CA SER A 30 0.59 17.74 -2.99
C SER A 30 -0.24 16.59 -2.40
N THR A 31 0.16 16.09 -1.24
CA THR A 31 -0.59 15.07 -0.49
C THR A 31 -1.94 15.58 -0.01
N GLU A 32 -2.01 16.81 0.52
CA GLU A 32 -3.26 17.46 0.92
C GLU A 32 -4.19 17.67 -0.29
N ILE A 33 -3.65 18.11 -1.43
CA ILE A 33 -4.41 18.23 -2.69
C ILE A 33 -5.00 16.88 -3.10
N ALA A 34 -4.21 15.81 -3.06
CA ALA A 34 -4.68 14.46 -3.37
C ALA A 34 -5.77 13.99 -2.39
N GLY A 35 -5.66 14.36 -1.11
CA GLY A 35 -6.66 14.09 -0.07
C GLY A 35 -8.02 14.73 -0.30
N THR A 36 -8.12 15.72 -1.20
CA THR A 36 -9.38 16.36 -1.59
C THR A 36 -10.00 15.77 -2.85
N ALA A 37 -9.33 14.81 -3.50
CA ALA A 37 -9.72 14.29 -4.80
C ALA A 37 -10.87 13.24 -4.75
N GLY A 38 -11.16 12.68 -3.56
CA GLY A 38 -12.25 11.73 -3.37
C GLY A 38 -11.87 10.27 -3.59
N PHE A 39 -10.58 9.92 -3.51
CA PHE A 39 -10.14 8.52 -3.47
C PHE A 39 -10.48 7.88 -2.12
N ASP A 40 -10.81 6.57 -2.13
CA ASP A 40 -11.03 5.82 -0.88
C ASP A 40 -9.73 5.70 -0.07
N TRP A 41 -8.59 5.60 -0.73
CA TRP A 41 -7.27 5.49 -0.10
C TRP A 41 -6.17 6.14 -0.92
N LEU A 42 -5.09 6.53 -0.22
CA LEU A 42 -3.90 7.13 -0.81
C LEU A 42 -2.66 6.44 -0.26
N LEU A 43 -1.73 6.02 -1.12
CA LEU A 43 -0.52 5.35 -0.69
C LEU A 43 0.68 6.29 -0.75
N ILE A 44 1.26 6.56 0.41
CA ILE A 44 2.54 7.27 0.56
C ILE A 44 3.66 6.27 0.25
N ASP A 45 4.36 6.51 -0.85
CA ASP A 45 5.41 5.62 -1.32
C ASP A 45 6.78 6.06 -0.79
N SER A 46 7.41 5.22 0.04
CA SER A 46 8.78 5.46 0.51
C SER A 46 9.79 4.44 0.00
N GLU A 47 9.41 3.58 -0.94
CA GLU A 47 10.32 2.64 -1.59
C GLU A 47 11.04 3.30 -2.79
N HIS A 48 10.26 3.83 -3.75
CA HIS A 48 10.82 4.44 -4.96
C HIS A 48 10.89 5.97 -4.92
N THR A 49 10.79 6.54 -3.72
CA THR A 49 10.90 7.98 -3.50
C THR A 49 11.92 8.28 -2.42
N PRO A 50 12.81 9.28 -2.64
CA PRO A 50 13.95 9.52 -1.75
C PRO A 50 13.55 10.40 -0.56
N TYR A 51 12.64 9.94 0.31
CA TYR A 51 12.31 10.64 1.53
C TYR A 51 12.24 9.74 2.76
N ASP A 52 12.45 10.35 3.91
CA ASP A 52 12.59 9.69 5.20
C ASP A 52 11.25 9.62 5.98
N ILE A 53 11.31 9.02 7.16
CA ILE A 53 10.18 8.90 8.09
C ILE A 53 9.56 10.27 8.47
N THR A 54 10.34 11.36 8.47
CA THR A 54 9.84 12.70 8.76
C THR A 54 8.88 13.15 7.67
N ARG A 55 9.22 12.90 6.40
CA ARG A 55 8.34 13.19 5.25
C ARG A 55 7.09 12.32 5.26
N ILE A 56 7.21 11.04 5.58
CA ILE A 56 6.04 10.14 5.76
C ILE A 56 5.11 10.73 6.82
N ARG A 57 5.64 11.11 7.99
CA ARG A 57 4.85 11.71 9.06
C ARG A 57 4.14 12.99 8.62
N MET A 58 4.82 13.86 7.87
CA MET A 58 4.22 15.11 7.39
C MET A 58 3.07 14.85 6.40
N GLN A 59 3.19 13.85 5.53
CA GLN A 59 2.12 13.43 4.62
C GLN A 59 0.95 12.80 5.39
N LEU A 60 1.21 11.96 6.39
CA LEU A 60 0.17 11.44 7.29
C LEU A 60 -0.57 12.55 8.04
N MET A 61 0.13 13.64 8.40
CA MET A 61 -0.51 14.82 9.01
C MET A 61 -1.37 15.59 8.00
N ALA A 62 -0.92 15.71 6.74
CA ALA A 62 -1.67 16.37 5.68
C ALA A 62 -2.99 15.63 5.35
N LEU A 63 -3.02 14.31 5.54
CA LEU A 63 -4.21 13.49 5.31
C LEU A 63 -5.12 13.33 6.56
N GLU A 64 -4.77 13.90 7.70
CA GLU A 64 -5.54 13.73 8.97
C GLU A 64 -7.01 14.15 8.85
N SER A 65 -7.30 15.16 8.03
CA SER A 65 -8.66 15.66 7.80
C SER A 65 -9.28 15.19 6.48
N SER A 66 -8.60 14.30 5.75
CA SER A 66 -9.11 13.73 4.51
C SER A 66 -10.02 12.53 4.79
N ASP A 67 -11.03 12.34 3.94
CA ASP A 67 -11.83 11.10 3.95
C ASP A 67 -11.08 9.92 3.33
N SER A 68 -9.99 10.17 2.59
CA SER A 68 -9.14 9.12 2.02
C SER A 68 -8.26 8.49 3.10
N HIS A 69 -8.27 7.16 3.19
CA HIS A 69 -7.42 6.44 4.13
C HIS A 69 -5.95 6.46 3.68
N ALA A 70 -5.04 6.81 4.60
CA ALA A 70 -3.61 6.82 4.33
C ALA A 70 -2.99 5.43 4.52
N ALA A 71 -2.39 4.88 3.46
CA ALA A 71 -1.50 3.71 3.49
C ALA A 71 -0.05 4.15 3.25
N VAL A 72 0.92 3.39 3.76
CA VAL A 72 2.34 3.67 3.57
C VAL A 72 3.03 2.44 3.01
N ARG A 73 3.70 2.57 1.85
CA ARG A 73 4.64 1.56 1.39
C ARG A 73 6.01 1.86 1.99
N VAL A 74 6.51 0.93 2.81
CA VAL A 74 7.86 1.00 3.39
C VAL A 74 8.92 0.60 2.34
N PRO A 75 10.17 1.08 2.48
CA PRO A 75 11.23 0.72 1.52
C PRO A 75 11.69 -0.74 1.67
N VAL A 76 11.49 -1.33 2.83
CA VAL A 76 11.91 -2.71 3.16
C VAL A 76 11.15 -3.20 4.39
N GLY A 77 10.96 -4.51 4.50
CA GLY A 77 10.28 -5.16 5.63
C GLY A 77 11.13 -5.31 6.89
N GLU A 78 11.78 -4.26 7.34
CA GLU A 78 12.63 -4.27 8.55
C GLU A 78 11.84 -3.81 9.78
N THR A 79 12.02 -4.49 10.90
CA THR A 79 11.32 -4.22 12.17
C THR A 79 11.38 -2.74 12.59
N TRP A 80 12.53 -2.09 12.40
CA TRP A 80 12.73 -0.71 12.84
C TRP A 80 11.89 0.29 12.05
N ILE A 81 11.79 0.12 10.70
CA ILE A 81 11.01 1.05 9.86
C ILE A 81 9.51 0.84 10.05
N LEU A 82 9.05 -0.41 10.15
CA LEU A 82 7.66 -0.73 10.46
C LEU A 82 7.23 -0.07 11.78
N LYS A 83 8.03 -0.22 12.83
CA LYS A 83 7.79 0.42 14.13
C LYS A 83 7.67 1.95 13.99
N GLN A 84 8.61 2.59 13.29
CA GLN A 84 8.60 4.05 13.14
C GLN A 84 7.41 4.55 12.32
N VAL A 85 7.05 3.86 11.25
CA VAL A 85 5.90 4.22 10.41
C VAL A 85 4.59 4.07 11.18
N LEU A 86 4.43 2.99 11.92
CA LEU A 86 3.26 2.77 12.78
C LEU A 86 3.18 3.80 13.93
N ASP A 87 4.32 4.15 14.54
CA ASP A 87 4.38 5.18 15.59
C ASP A 87 4.14 6.59 15.05
N ALA A 88 4.48 6.85 13.78
CA ALA A 88 4.12 8.08 13.07
C ALA A 88 2.62 8.20 12.79
N GLY A 89 1.84 7.11 12.94
CA GLY A 89 0.39 7.10 12.88
C GLY A 89 -0.20 6.40 11.66
N ALA A 90 0.60 5.70 10.86
CA ALA A 90 0.06 4.81 9.84
C ALA A 90 -0.70 3.64 10.50
N GLN A 91 -1.86 3.28 9.94
CA GLN A 91 -2.59 2.08 10.32
C GLN A 91 -2.55 1.00 9.23
N THR A 92 -2.21 1.38 8.01
CA THR A 92 -2.07 0.47 6.87
C THR A 92 -0.66 0.59 6.31
N VAL A 93 0.04 -0.53 6.25
CA VAL A 93 1.40 -0.63 5.69
C VAL A 93 1.44 -1.65 4.56
N LEU A 94 2.14 -1.31 3.49
CA LEU A 94 2.47 -2.20 2.37
C LEU A 94 3.96 -2.50 2.40
N VAL A 95 4.32 -3.78 2.44
CA VAL A 95 5.72 -4.23 2.50
C VAL A 95 6.11 -4.89 1.19
N PRO A 96 7.11 -4.36 0.45
CA PRO A 96 7.52 -4.89 -0.84
C PRO A 96 8.37 -6.16 -0.73
N MET A 97 8.56 -6.85 -1.86
CA MET A 97 9.51 -7.94 -2.06
C MET A 97 9.34 -9.13 -1.11
N VAL A 98 8.10 -9.51 -0.80
CA VAL A 98 7.82 -10.69 0.04
C VAL A 98 7.79 -11.94 -0.82
N GLU A 99 8.69 -12.87 -0.53
CA GLU A 99 8.92 -14.08 -1.31
C GLU A 99 8.62 -15.39 -0.54
N THR A 100 8.55 -15.33 0.79
CA THR A 100 8.41 -16.52 1.62
C THR A 100 7.42 -16.36 2.77
N ALA A 101 6.85 -17.48 3.22
CA ALA A 101 5.98 -17.50 4.39
C ALA A 101 6.70 -17.09 5.67
N ASP A 102 8.02 -17.33 5.79
CA ASP A 102 8.81 -16.92 6.96
C ASP A 102 8.95 -15.39 7.02
N GLN A 103 9.21 -14.73 5.89
CA GLN A 103 9.17 -13.27 5.81
C GLN A 103 7.78 -12.74 6.22
N ALA A 104 6.71 -13.34 5.69
CA ALA A 104 5.35 -12.94 6.01
C ALA A 104 5.03 -13.10 7.52
N ARG A 105 5.45 -14.21 8.16
CA ARG A 105 5.30 -14.42 9.61
C ARG A 105 6.07 -13.36 10.42
N GLN A 106 7.29 -13.04 10.00
CA GLN A 106 8.10 -12.02 10.66
C GLN A 106 7.41 -10.65 10.58
N LEU A 107 6.86 -10.27 9.42
CA LEU A 107 6.13 -9.01 9.25
C LEU A 107 4.87 -8.95 10.14
N VAL A 108 4.11 -10.04 10.23
CA VAL A 108 2.96 -10.12 11.14
C VAL A 108 3.38 -9.94 12.59
N HIS A 109 4.50 -10.57 13.01
CA HIS A 109 5.07 -10.40 14.34
C HIS A 109 5.50 -8.95 14.60
N ASP A 110 6.11 -8.29 13.63
CA ASP A 110 6.69 -6.96 13.79
C ASP A 110 5.66 -5.82 13.87
N VAL A 111 4.45 -6.02 13.33
CA VAL A 111 3.39 -5.02 13.36
C VAL A 111 2.47 -5.13 14.57
N ARG A 112 2.60 -6.17 15.39
CA ARG A 112 1.76 -6.45 16.55
C ARG A 112 2.52 -6.26 17.86
N TYR A 113 1.81 -5.79 18.90
CA TYR A 113 2.38 -5.67 20.24
C TYR A 113 2.51 -7.04 20.95
N PRO A 114 3.45 -7.16 21.92
CA PRO A 114 3.47 -8.33 22.80
C PRO A 114 2.13 -8.50 23.57
N PRO A 115 1.70 -9.73 23.87
CA PRO A 115 2.40 -11.01 23.67
C PRO A 115 2.21 -11.64 22.29
N THR A 116 1.38 -11.08 21.39
CA THR A 116 1.06 -11.64 20.08
C THR A 116 2.10 -11.33 19.01
N GLY A 117 2.96 -10.35 19.26
CA GLY A 117 4.03 -9.93 18.36
C GLY A 117 5.21 -9.30 19.09
N GLY A 118 6.09 -8.62 18.32
CA GLY A 118 7.35 -8.03 18.78
C GLY A 118 7.46 -6.53 18.58
N ARG A 119 6.38 -5.84 18.19
CA ARG A 119 6.40 -4.38 18.03
C ARG A 119 6.82 -3.70 19.33
N GLY A 120 7.88 -2.85 19.28
CA GLY A 120 8.35 -2.11 20.45
C GLY A 120 7.28 -1.17 21.02
N VAL A 121 7.11 -1.20 22.35
CA VAL A 121 6.07 -0.45 23.07
C VAL A 121 6.54 0.97 23.35
N GLY A 122 6.20 1.91 22.46
CA GLY A 122 6.54 3.34 22.59
C GLY A 122 5.34 4.27 22.38
N TYR A 123 4.15 3.72 22.23
CA TYR A 123 2.97 4.46 21.80
C TYR A 123 2.56 5.63 22.72
N SER A 124 2.85 5.57 24.02
CA SER A 124 2.44 6.61 24.97
C SER A 124 3.00 8.00 24.65
N GLY A 125 4.15 8.08 23.98
CA GLY A 125 4.75 9.32 23.49
C GLY A 125 4.67 9.52 21.99
N ALA A 126 4.02 8.59 21.26
CA ALA A 126 3.99 8.58 19.81
C ALA A 126 2.68 9.17 19.23
N ARG A 127 2.75 9.62 17.96
CA ARG A 127 1.61 10.21 17.26
C ARG A 127 0.43 9.24 17.12
N CYS A 128 0.69 7.95 16.91
CA CYS A 128 -0.34 6.91 16.74
C CYS A 128 -1.37 6.89 17.88
N SER A 129 -0.96 7.18 19.11
CA SER A 129 -1.85 7.28 20.28
C SER A 129 -2.33 8.70 20.57
N ARG A 130 -2.10 9.66 19.66
CA ARG A 130 -2.26 11.10 19.90
C ARG A 130 -1.49 11.56 21.14
N PHE A 131 -0.23 11.13 21.23
CA PHE A 131 0.69 11.46 22.33
C PHE A 131 0.15 11.05 23.72
N GLY A 132 -0.45 9.87 23.79
CA GLY A 132 -1.03 9.31 25.01
C GLY A 132 -2.47 9.71 25.30
N ALA A 133 -3.11 10.51 24.45
CA ALA A 133 -4.52 10.87 24.63
C ALA A 133 -5.48 9.68 24.38
N ILE A 134 -5.05 8.68 23.61
CA ILE A 134 -5.78 7.43 23.41
C ILE A 134 -5.30 6.41 24.44
N THR A 135 -6.05 6.30 25.55
CA THR A 135 -5.64 5.52 26.73
C THR A 135 -5.55 4.02 26.49
N ASP A 136 -6.42 3.48 25.64
CA ASP A 136 -6.52 2.04 25.38
C ASP A 136 -5.80 1.63 24.07
N TYR A 137 -4.91 2.52 23.56
CA TYR A 137 -4.24 2.29 22.27
C TYR A 137 -3.50 0.95 22.24
N GLY A 138 -2.69 0.67 23.24
CA GLY A 138 -1.86 -0.55 23.28
C GLY A 138 -2.67 -1.85 23.29
N GLN A 139 -3.90 -1.82 23.79
CA GLN A 139 -4.79 -2.98 23.86
C GLN A 139 -5.66 -3.17 22.61
N THR A 140 -5.81 -2.12 21.81
CA THR A 140 -6.77 -2.10 20.68
C THR A 140 -6.13 -1.81 19.32
N ALA A 141 -4.87 -1.44 19.29
CA ALA A 141 -4.17 -1.04 18.07
C ALA A 141 -4.03 -2.19 17.06
N ASP A 142 -3.69 -3.40 17.53
CA ASP A 142 -3.42 -4.55 16.66
C ASP A 142 -4.62 -4.91 15.77
N ASP A 143 -5.85 -4.72 16.28
CA ASP A 143 -7.07 -4.95 15.52
C ASP A 143 -7.25 -3.95 14.36
N GLN A 144 -6.64 -2.79 14.47
CA GLN A 144 -6.75 -1.70 13.51
C GLN A 144 -5.54 -1.58 12.56
N ILE A 145 -4.48 -2.35 12.79
CA ILE A 145 -3.35 -2.42 11.84
C ILE A 145 -3.72 -3.32 10.67
N CYS A 146 -3.58 -2.79 9.46
CA CYS A 146 -3.74 -3.49 8.20
C CYS A 146 -2.35 -3.77 7.61
N LEU A 147 -1.99 -5.03 7.53
CA LEU A 147 -0.75 -5.47 6.91
C LEU A 147 -1.02 -5.96 5.48
N LEU A 148 -0.49 -5.22 4.52
CA LEU A 148 -0.44 -5.60 3.11
C LEU A 148 0.98 -6.03 2.78
N ILE A 149 1.12 -7.08 2.01
CA ILE A 149 2.41 -7.54 1.47
C ILE A 149 2.40 -7.45 -0.05
N GLN A 150 3.56 -7.21 -0.64
CA GLN A 150 3.70 -7.11 -2.09
C GLN A 150 4.52 -8.29 -2.61
N VAL A 151 3.90 -9.03 -3.54
CA VAL A 151 4.51 -10.16 -4.27
C VAL A 151 4.71 -9.70 -5.71
N GLU A 152 5.94 -9.74 -6.19
CA GLU A 152 6.31 -9.07 -7.44
C GLU A 152 7.44 -9.75 -8.21
N ASN A 153 7.68 -11.03 -7.94
CA ASN A 153 8.61 -11.85 -8.68
C ASN A 153 8.15 -13.32 -8.71
N ARG A 154 8.80 -14.12 -9.57
CA ARG A 154 8.47 -15.55 -9.74
C ARG A 154 8.61 -16.37 -8.47
N ALA A 155 9.58 -16.03 -7.60
CA ALA A 155 9.78 -16.72 -6.33
C ALA A 155 8.58 -16.52 -5.39
N GLY A 156 8.13 -15.28 -5.23
CA GLY A 156 6.93 -14.96 -4.44
C GLY A 156 5.66 -15.57 -5.02
N ILE A 157 5.50 -15.57 -6.35
CA ILE A 157 4.36 -16.23 -7.02
C ILE A 157 4.38 -17.75 -6.80
N ALA A 158 5.56 -18.37 -6.85
CA ALA A 158 5.71 -19.82 -6.61
C ALA A 158 5.34 -20.20 -5.17
N ASN A 159 5.69 -19.35 -4.20
CA ASN A 159 5.45 -19.55 -2.76
C ASN A 159 4.12 -18.94 -2.28
N LEU A 160 3.28 -18.43 -3.18
CA LEU A 160 2.12 -17.61 -2.81
C LEU A 160 1.16 -18.35 -1.87
N ASP A 161 0.91 -19.64 -2.08
CA ASP A 161 -0.01 -20.41 -1.23
C ASP A 161 0.52 -20.57 0.20
N ASP A 162 1.83 -20.77 0.38
CA ASP A 162 2.47 -20.85 1.70
C ASP A 162 2.43 -19.46 2.39
N ILE A 163 2.61 -18.39 1.63
CA ILE A 163 2.48 -17.00 2.11
C ILE A 163 1.03 -16.73 2.54
N LEU A 164 0.06 -17.14 1.73
CA LEU A 164 -1.37 -16.94 2.00
C LEU A 164 -1.87 -17.74 3.21
N ALA A 165 -1.22 -18.85 3.55
CA ALA A 165 -1.52 -19.63 4.76
C ALA A 165 -1.11 -18.92 6.06
N VAL A 166 -0.37 -17.80 6.00
CA VAL A 166 0.03 -17.03 7.16
C VAL A 166 -1.13 -16.16 7.65
N ASP A 167 -1.55 -16.36 8.90
CA ASP A 167 -2.57 -15.53 9.54
C ASP A 167 -2.05 -14.12 9.83
N GLY A 168 -2.91 -13.13 9.66
CA GLY A 168 -2.60 -11.75 10.01
C GLY A 168 -2.16 -10.86 8.85
N ILE A 169 -2.12 -11.40 7.63
CA ILE A 169 -2.02 -10.65 6.38
C ILE A 169 -3.45 -10.29 5.95
N ASP A 170 -3.74 -9.01 5.71
CA ASP A 170 -5.07 -8.53 5.30
C ASP A 170 -5.25 -8.53 3.77
N GLY A 171 -4.17 -8.32 3.03
CA GLY A 171 -4.20 -8.35 1.56
C GLY A 171 -2.82 -8.56 0.95
N VAL A 172 -2.81 -8.97 -0.32
CA VAL A 172 -1.61 -9.17 -1.12
C VAL A 172 -1.67 -8.31 -2.37
N PHE A 173 -0.70 -7.44 -2.52
CA PHE A 173 -0.52 -6.59 -3.69
C PHE A 173 0.40 -7.30 -4.69
N ILE A 174 -0.02 -7.40 -5.94
CA ILE A 174 0.85 -7.86 -7.01
C ILE A 174 1.49 -6.65 -7.68
N GLY A 175 2.83 -6.60 -7.71
CA GLY A 175 3.61 -5.55 -8.36
C GLY A 175 3.82 -5.86 -9.85
N PRO A 176 3.03 -5.30 -10.81
CA PRO A 176 3.09 -5.72 -12.19
C PRO A 176 4.41 -5.39 -12.89
N ALA A 177 5.04 -4.27 -12.50
CA ALA A 177 6.27 -3.81 -13.14
C ALA A 177 7.43 -4.76 -12.87
N ASP A 178 7.68 -5.04 -11.59
CA ASP A 178 8.77 -5.92 -11.17
C ASP A 178 8.50 -7.37 -11.57
N LEU A 179 7.26 -7.84 -11.43
CA LEU A 179 6.85 -9.16 -11.87
C LEU A 179 7.10 -9.35 -13.37
N SER A 180 6.69 -8.40 -14.21
CA SER A 180 6.93 -8.48 -15.66
C SER A 180 8.41 -8.50 -16.00
N ALA A 181 9.21 -7.70 -15.29
CA ALA A 181 10.66 -7.66 -15.46
C ALA A 181 11.32 -8.99 -15.09
N ASP A 182 10.96 -9.58 -13.92
CA ASP A 182 11.50 -10.87 -13.48
C ASP A 182 11.05 -12.04 -14.38
N MET A 183 9.87 -11.94 -15.00
CA MET A 183 9.41 -12.89 -16.01
C MET A 183 10.11 -12.73 -17.38
N GLY A 184 10.96 -11.71 -17.58
CA GLY A 184 11.64 -11.42 -18.84
C GLY A 184 10.84 -10.53 -19.81
N PHE A 185 9.75 -9.92 -19.35
CA PHE A 185 8.85 -9.07 -20.13
C PHE A 185 8.87 -7.60 -19.63
N MET A 186 10.05 -7.09 -19.31
CA MET A 186 10.20 -5.72 -18.76
C MET A 186 9.39 -4.69 -19.54
N GLY A 187 8.50 -3.96 -18.85
CA GLY A 187 7.65 -2.91 -19.43
C GLY A 187 6.48 -3.41 -20.27
N GLN A 188 6.27 -4.72 -20.40
CA GLN A 188 5.20 -5.33 -21.19
C GLN A 188 4.06 -5.85 -20.29
N LEU A 189 3.39 -4.96 -19.56
CA LEU A 189 2.33 -5.33 -18.60
C LEU A 189 1.12 -6.00 -19.27
N THR A 190 0.95 -5.78 -20.57
CA THR A 190 -0.12 -6.40 -21.39
C THR A 190 0.30 -7.72 -22.01
N HIS A 191 1.52 -8.24 -21.75
CA HIS A 191 1.94 -9.54 -22.25
C HIS A 191 1.03 -10.65 -21.69
N PRO A 192 0.51 -11.58 -22.52
CA PRO A 192 -0.49 -12.56 -22.07
C PRO A 192 -0.05 -13.41 -20.88
N GLU A 193 1.23 -13.78 -20.80
CA GLU A 193 1.76 -14.55 -19.66
C GLU A 193 1.79 -13.73 -18.37
N VAL A 194 2.12 -12.44 -18.46
CA VAL A 194 2.11 -11.53 -17.31
C VAL A 194 0.68 -11.38 -16.77
N GLN A 195 -0.27 -11.09 -17.67
CA GLN A 195 -1.68 -10.94 -17.28
C GLN A 195 -2.25 -12.24 -16.71
N ALA A 196 -1.94 -13.40 -17.33
CA ALA A 196 -2.38 -14.70 -16.80
C ALA A 196 -1.81 -14.97 -15.40
N THR A 197 -0.55 -14.60 -15.14
CA THR A 197 0.09 -14.76 -13.84
C THR A 197 -0.58 -13.87 -12.79
N ILE A 198 -0.85 -12.59 -13.11
CA ILE A 198 -1.54 -11.65 -12.21
C ILE A 198 -2.95 -12.14 -11.88
N LYS A 199 -3.72 -12.52 -12.91
CA LYS A 199 -5.07 -13.07 -12.75
C LYS A 199 -5.07 -14.30 -11.86
N GLY A 200 -4.21 -15.28 -12.16
CA GLY A 200 -4.08 -16.50 -11.35
C GLY A 200 -3.65 -16.23 -9.90
N ALA A 201 -2.82 -15.21 -9.67
CA ALA A 201 -2.49 -14.77 -8.31
C ALA A 201 -3.71 -14.20 -7.58
N PHE A 202 -4.51 -13.36 -8.23
CA PHE A 202 -5.74 -12.80 -7.62
C PHE A 202 -6.74 -13.89 -7.24
N GLU A 203 -6.95 -14.88 -8.12
CA GLU A 203 -7.83 -16.04 -7.83
C GLU A 203 -7.36 -16.79 -6.56
N ARG A 204 -6.06 -17.02 -6.42
CA ARG A 204 -5.46 -17.67 -5.23
C ARG A 204 -5.60 -16.83 -3.97
N ILE A 205 -5.37 -15.51 -4.07
CA ILE A 205 -5.46 -14.57 -2.94
C ILE A 205 -6.92 -14.50 -2.44
N GLU A 206 -7.88 -14.39 -3.35
CA GLU A 206 -9.30 -14.35 -2.99
C GLU A 206 -9.77 -15.70 -2.39
N ALA A 207 -9.35 -16.82 -2.96
CA ALA A 207 -9.65 -18.16 -2.43
C ALA A 207 -9.13 -18.38 -1.01
N ALA A 208 -8.01 -17.72 -0.65
CA ALA A 208 -7.46 -17.72 0.70
C ALA A 208 -8.17 -16.72 1.67
N GLY A 209 -9.21 -16.03 1.21
CA GLY A 209 -9.96 -15.04 2.01
C GLY A 209 -9.19 -13.74 2.26
N LYS A 210 -8.18 -13.42 1.45
CA LYS A 210 -7.40 -12.19 1.52
C LYS A 210 -7.75 -11.27 0.34
N ALA A 211 -7.47 -9.98 0.49
CA ALA A 211 -7.77 -8.98 -0.55
C ALA A 211 -6.65 -8.93 -1.61
N PRO A 212 -6.94 -9.12 -2.92
CA PRO A 212 -5.97 -8.84 -3.99
C PRO A 212 -5.87 -7.34 -4.28
N GLY A 213 -4.65 -6.84 -4.53
CA GLY A 213 -4.42 -5.44 -4.87
C GLY A 213 -3.42 -5.23 -5.99
N VAL A 214 -3.46 -4.05 -6.60
CA VAL A 214 -2.61 -3.71 -7.75
C VAL A 214 -2.52 -2.19 -7.98
N LEU A 215 -1.45 -1.75 -8.63
CA LEU A 215 -1.37 -0.45 -9.30
C LEU A 215 -1.61 -0.65 -10.81
N ALA A 216 -2.71 -0.11 -11.32
CA ALA A 216 -3.09 -0.15 -12.73
C ALA A 216 -3.26 1.28 -13.25
N THR A 217 -2.40 1.73 -14.17
CA THR A 217 -2.32 3.13 -14.60
C THR A 217 -3.00 3.42 -15.93
N THR A 218 -3.61 2.40 -16.57
CA THR A 218 -4.43 2.57 -17.77
C THR A 218 -5.86 2.12 -17.50
N PRO A 219 -6.87 2.78 -18.10
CA PRO A 219 -8.27 2.40 -17.89
C PRO A 219 -8.55 0.93 -18.22
N GLU A 220 -7.98 0.42 -19.30
CA GLU A 220 -8.19 -0.95 -19.77
C GLU A 220 -7.65 -1.95 -18.74
N PHE A 221 -6.40 -1.78 -18.31
CA PHE A 221 -5.79 -2.69 -17.32
C PHE A 221 -6.43 -2.54 -15.94
N THR A 222 -6.90 -1.35 -15.58
CA THR A 222 -7.68 -1.14 -14.35
C THR A 222 -8.97 -1.97 -14.39
N GLN A 223 -9.71 -1.91 -15.51
CA GLN A 223 -10.95 -2.68 -15.65
C GLN A 223 -10.69 -4.17 -15.62
N ASP A 224 -9.66 -4.64 -16.34
CA ASP A 224 -9.25 -6.05 -16.32
C ASP A 224 -8.96 -6.53 -14.89
N CYS A 225 -8.19 -5.77 -14.12
CA CYS A 225 -7.88 -6.11 -12.74
C CYS A 225 -9.13 -6.16 -11.84
N LEU A 226 -10.06 -5.23 -12.01
CA LEU A 226 -11.35 -5.24 -11.28
C LEU A 226 -12.18 -6.46 -11.65
N ASP A 227 -12.26 -6.80 -12.93
CA ASP A 227 -12.98 -7.98 -13.43
C ASP A 227 -12.34 -9.31 -12.97
N TRP A 228 -11.03 -9.30 -12.68
CA TRP A 228 -10.30 -10.45 -12.10
C TRP A 228 -10.42 -10.53 -10.58
N GLY A 229 -11.13 -9.60 -9.92
CA GLY A 229 -11.41 -9.65 -8.49
C GLY A 229 -10.50 -8.79 -7.61
N ALA A 230 -9.72 -7.86 -8.18
CA ALA A 230 -8.94 -6.92 -7.34
C ALA A 230 -9.85 -6.11 -6.40
N ARG A 231 -9.44 -5.98 -5.12
CA ARG A 231 -10.19 -5.30 -4.07
C ARG A 231 -9.62 -3.96 -3.68
N PHE A 232 -8.32 -3.75 -3.80
CA PHE A 232 -7.70 -2.43 -3.59
C PHE A 232 -6.83 -2.07 -4.78
N VAL A 233 -7.33 -1.12 -5.58
CA VAL A 233 -6.73 -0.75 -6.87
C VAL A 233 -6.29 0.69 -6.84
N ALA A 234 -5.00 0.94 -7.01
CA ALA A 234 -4.50 2.27 -7.29
C ALA A 234 -4.58 2.52 -8.81
N THR A 235 -5.30 3.58 -9.20
CA THR A 235 -5.60 3.86 -10.61
C THR A 235 -4.71 4.93 -11.21
N GLY A 236 -3.77 5.45 -10.45
CA GLY A 236 -2.84 6.50 -10.88
C GLY A 236 -1.71 6.75 -9.91
N LEU A 237 -0.80 7.59 -10.36
CA LEU A 237 0.37 8.06 -9.64
C LEU A 237 0.45 9.57 -9.77
N ASP A 238 0.46 10.32 -8.67
CA ASP A 238 0.45 11.79 -8.65
C ASP A 238 1.54 12.41 -9.53
N LEU A 239 2.75 11.87 -9.47
CA LEU A 239 3.89 12.30 -10.28
C LEU A 239 3.62 12.14 -11.79
N LEU A 240 3.04 11.03 -12.21
CA LEU A 240 2.71 10.79 -13.63
C LEU A 240 1.56 11.66 -14.09
N ILE A 241 0.55 11.87 -13.25
CA ILE A 241 -0.59 12.75 -13.53
C ILE A 241 -0.10 14.17 -13.75
N LEU A 242 0.70 14.71 -12.83
CA LEU A 242 1.28 16.05 -12.94
C LEU A 242 2.18 16.19 -14.17
N THR A 243 3.06 15.21 -14.39
CA THR A 243 3.97 15.20 -15.55
C THR A 243 3.21 15.22 -16.87
N LYS A 244 2.18 14.38 -16.99
CA LYS A 244 1.33 14.32 -18.18
C LYS A 244 0.58 15.62 -18.42
N ALA A 245 0.00 16.20 -17.38
CA ALA A 245 -0.73 17.46 -17.46
C ALA A 245 0.19 18.62 -17.90
N LEU A 246 1.35 18.76 -17.28
CA LEU A 246 2.34 19.81 -17.63
C LEU A 246 2.86 19.66 -19.06
N ARG A 247 3.21 18.43 -19.47
CA ARG A 247 3.67 18.18 -20.85
C ARG A 247 2.59 18.48 -21.88
N SER A 248 1.33 18.11 -21.61
CA SER A 248 0.20 18.42 -22.49
C SER A 248 -0.02 19.93 -22.62
N LEU A 249 0.03 20.66 -21.49
CA LEU A 249 -0.10 22.11 -21.49
C LEU A 249 1.04 22.78 -22.28
N ALA A 250 2.27 22.39 -22.05
CA ALA A 250 3.43 22.90 -22.79
C ALA A 250 3.34 22.60 -24.30
N ALA A 251 2.93 21.39 -24.67
CA ALA A 251 2.76 21.02 -26.08
C ALA A 251 1.69 21.86 -26.81
N THR A 252 0.71 22.38 -26.08
CA THR A 252 -0.34 23.25 -26.62
C THR A 252 0.15 24.68 -26.94
N TRP A 253 1.04 25.20 -26.08
CA TRP A 253 1.35 26.64 -26.13
C TRP A 253 2.78 26.97 -26.49
N VAL A 254 3.74 26.05 -26.33
CA VAL A 254 5.14 26.27 -26.67
C VAL A 254 5.39 25.92 -28.14
N PRO A 255 5.82 26.91 -29.01
CA PRO A 255 6.14 26.60 -30.40
C PRO A 255 7.19 25.54 -30.57
N LYS A 256 6.94 24.56 -31.47
CA LYS A 256 7.95 23.56 -31.84
C LYS A 256 9.13 24.25 -32.53
N GLY A 257 10.33 24.11 -31.97
CA GLY A 257 11.55 24.64 -32.61
C GLY A 257 12.37 25.64 -31.76
N ARG A 258 12.14 25.64 -30.45
CA ARG A 258 13.06 26.29 -29.50
C ARG A 258 13.95 25.28 -28.82
#